data_8650342e43e4fc8eee58b815b6ea4aae
#
_entry.id   8650342e43e4fc8eee58b815b6ea4aae
#
_cell.length_a   1.000
_cell.length_b   1.000
_cell.length_c   1.000
_cell.angle_alpha   90.00
_cell.angle_beta   90.00
_cell.angle_gamma   90.00
#
_symmetry.space_group_name_H-M   'P 1'
#
loop_
_entity.id
_entity.type
_entity.pdbx_description
1 polymer ?
#
loop_
_entity_poly.entity_id
_entity_poly.type
_entity_poly.pdbx_seq_one_letter_code
_entity_poly.pdbx_strand_id
1 'polypeptide(L)'
;GTQRGKPEVGILGEKVAHYYWRLEYQARGAPHIHMKLWIEGAPVLGAPGVTEEDVKAFISRLITCEIPSAEKNATLRQLVLDFQQHLSCTPSCFQFKRGKKGGGQLVCRYGFPRQAQSSYSFNSIEEIIKARHRRGARPKKLYQIPTAPNETRINHYNPVLMMFWCANIDIQFIGESSQHLDGYVTGYTTKGEKKETKDLFECIRRDSETSNPHSLLRKLAYQSTRDRQVGMYEVIDDLLGHPLHGASTEVKWLGVGPKEGRKKKLVN
;
A
#
# COMPACT_ATOMS: atom_id res chain seq x y z
N GLY A 1 18.48 27.00 9.84
CA GLY A 1 18.16 25.65 9.45
C GLY A 1 19.09 25.20 8.34
N THR A 2 20.09 24.37 8.65
CA THR A 2 20.99 23.74 7.69
C THR A 2 20.19 22.85 6.76
N GLN A 3 20.16 23.16 5.47
CA GLN A 3 19.72 22.24 4.43
C GLN A 3 20.65 20.99 4.51
N ARG A 4 20.17 19.94 5.14
CA ARG A 4 20.79 18.63 4.97
C ARG A 4 20.64 18.26 3.49
N GLY A 5 21.74 18.11 2.78
CA GLY A 5 21.74 17.65 1.40
C GLY A 5 20.90 16.39 1.30
N LYS A 6 20.04 16.30 0.27
CA LYS A 6 19.28 15.08 0.00
C LYS A 6 20.29 13.94 -0.18
N PRO A 7 20.10 12.77 0.46
CA PRO A 7 21.00 11.65 0.24
C PRO A 7 21.01 11.29 -1.25
N GLU A 8 22.19 11.07 -1.81
CA GLU A 8 22.36 10.73 -3.24
C GLU A 8 21.64 9.41 -3.57
N VAL A 9 21.55 8.52 -2.59
CA VAL A 9 20.90 7.21 -2.74
C VAL A 9 19.77 7.10 -1.72
N GLY A 10 18.57 6.78 -2.19
CA GLY A 10 17.40 6.61 -1.35
C GLY A 10 17.26 5.19 -0.77
N ILE A 11 16.19 5.00 -0.02
CA ILE A 11 15.84 3.77 0.71
C ILE A 11 15.74 2.50 -0.16
N LEU A 12 15.55 2.64 -1.47
CA LEU A 12 15.53 1.52 -2.43
C LEU A 12 16.87 1.29 -3.12
N GLY A 13 17.91 2.05 -2.80
CA GLY A 13 19.17 2.08 -3.55
C GLY A 13 19.14 2.97 -4.78
N GLU A 14 18.09 3.76 -4.97
CA GLU A 14 17.89 4.70 -6.08
C GLU A 14 17.54 6.10 -5.56
N LYS A 15 17.77 7.14 -6.37
CA LYS A 15 17.44 8.50 -5.99
C LYS A 15 15.91 8.72 -6.01
N VAL A 16 15.37 9.12 -4.86
CA VAL A 16 13.96 9.42 -4.69
C VAL A 16 13.69 10.88 -4.96
N ALA A 17 12.92 11.19 -6.01
CA ALA A 17 12.51 12.56 -6.33
C ALA A 17 11.45 13.06 -5.34
N HIS A 18 10.43 12.26 -5.12
CA HIS A 18 9.32 12.57 -4.20
C HIS A 18 8.87 11.32 -3.44
N TYR A 19 8.30 11.55 -2.26
CA TYR A 19 7.68 10.49 -1.47
C TYR A 19 6.41 10.98 -0.79
N TYR A 20 5.54 10.02 -0.51
CA TYR A 20 4.42 10.12 0.42
C TYR A 20 4.34 8.83 1.22
N TRP A 21 4.11 8.91 2.53
CA TRP A 21 3.84 7.75 3.35
C TRP A 21 2.74 8.03 4.37
N ARG A 22 2.06 6.96 4.78
CA ARG A 22 1.08 6.96 5.85
C ARG A 22 1.24 5.71 6.70
N LEU A 23 1.26 5.92 8.00
CA LEU A 23 1.19 4.86 9.00
C LEU A 23 -0.28 4.51 9.26
N GLU A 24 -0.60 3.22 9.24
CA GLU A 24 -1.90 2.67 9.59
C GLU A 24 -1.70 1.56 10.63
N TYR A 25 -2.47 1.58 11.70
CA TYR A 25 -2.50 0.51 12.68
C TYR A 25 -3.57 -0.49 12.29
N GLN A 26 -3.17 -1.76 12.09
CA GLN A 26 -4.11 -2.83 11.81
C GLN A 26 -4.87 -3.21 13.09
N ALA A 27 -5.99 -3.93 12.97
CA ALA A 27 -6.87 -4.34 14.08
C ALA A 27 -6.15 -5.02 15.27
N ARG A 28 -4.92 -5.51 15.07
CA ARG A 28 -4.06 -6.12 16.10
C ARG A 28 -3.00 -5.16 16.67
N GLY A 29 -3.08 -3.87 16.34
CA GLY A 29 -2.12 -2.86 16.76
C GLY A 29 -0.78 -2.89 16.02
N ALA A 30 -0.60 -3.77 15.03
CA ALA A 30 0.64 -3.81 14.24
C ALA A 30 0.75 -2.58 13.32
N PRO A 31 1.84 -1.81 13.38
CA PRO A 31 2.07 -0.70 12.49
C PRO A 31 2.25 -1.19 11.04
N HIS A 32 1.63 -0.51 10.10
CA HIS A 32 1.72 -0.81 8.68
C HIS A 32 1.91 0.50 7.90
N ILE A 33 2.99 0.59 7.13
CA ILE A 33 3.29 1.80 6.36
C ILE A 33 2.89 1.59 4.90
N HIS A 34 2.01 2.46 4.42
CA HIS A 34 1.74 2.63 3.00
C HIS A 34 2.64 3.74 2.47
N MET A 35 3.45 3.42 1.46
CA MET A 35 4.41 4.36 0.91
C MET A 35 4.28 4.44 -0.61
N LYS A 36 4.36 5.65 -1.15
CA LYS A 36 4.48 5.93 -2.58
C LYS A 36 5.79 6.68 -2.80
N LEU A 37 6.60 6.15 -3.68
CA LEU A 37 7.91 6.72 -4.02
C LEU A 37 7.95 7.06 -5.50
N TRP A 38 8.45 8.23 -5.83
CA TRP A 38 8.77 8.65 -7.19
C TRP A 38 10.27 8.60 -7.35
N ILE A 39 10.74 7.65 -8.13
CA ILE A 39 12.17 7.44 -8.37
C ILE A 39 12.59 8.30 -9.55
N GLU A 40 13.72 8.99 -9.40
CA GLU A 40 14.26 9.83 -10.46
C GLU A 40 14.65 8.98 -11.67
N GLY A 41 14.25 9.41 -12.88
CA GLY A 41 14.49 8.65 -14.09
C GLY A 41 13.67 7.35 -14.26
N ALA A 42 12.65 7.14 -13.44
CA ALA A 42 11.75 5.99 -13.61
C ALA A 42 11.07 6.05 -14.99
N PRO A 43 11.05 4.95 -15.76
CA PRO A 43 10.41 4.92 -17.05
C PRO A 43 8.88 5.00 -16.91
N VAL A 44 8.25 5.74 -17.81
CA VAL A 44 6.79 5.83 -17.92
C VAL A 44 6.32 4.91 -19.03
N LEU A 45 5.68 3.82 -18.67
CA LEU A 45 5.19 2.85 -19.65
C LEU A 45 4.18 3.50 -20.61
N GLY A 46 4.44 3.40 -21.92
CA GLY A 46 3.62 4.00 -22.97
C GLY A 46 4.01 5.44 -23.30
N ALA A 47 4.99 6.04 -22.64
CA ALA A 47 5.55 7.31 -23.07
C ALA A 47 6.38 7.15 -24.37
N PRO A 48 6.43 8.18 -25.23
CA PRO A 48 7.24 8.15 -26.44
C PRO A 48 8.72 7.81 -26.13
N GLY A 49 9.26 6.81 -26.83
CA GLY A 49 10.65 6.38 -26.66
C GLY A 49 10.91 5.45 -25.48
N VAL A 50 9.93 5.11 -24.65
CA VAL A 50 10.05 4.14 -23.57
C VAL A 50 9.60 2.75 -24.04
N THR A 51 10.49 1.78 -23.93
CA THR A 51 10.25 0.38 -24.31
C THR A 51 9.91 -0.48 -23.10
N GLU A 52 9.35 -1.68 -23.34
CA GLU A 52 9.15 -2.67 -22.26
C GLU A 52 10.48 -3.11 -21.63
N GLU A 53 11.57 -3.13 -22.41
CA GLU A 53 12.91 -3.45 -21.92
C GLU A 53 13.43 -2.40 -20.93
N ASP A 54 13.16 -1.11 -21.16
CA ASP A 54 13.51 -0.05 -20.21
C ASP A 54 12.78 -0.23 -18.89
N VAL A 55 11.50 -0.54 -18.95
CA VAL A 55 10.67 -0.82 -17.75
C VAL A 55 11.15 -2.09 -17.04
N LYS A 56 11.47 -3.14 -17.77
CA LYS A 56 12.04 -4.39 -17.24
C LYS A 56 13.37 -4.14 -16.55
N ALA A 57 14.30 -3.43 -17.20
CA ALA A 57 15.59 -3.08 -16.64
C ALA A 57 15.43 -2.26 -15.34
N PHE A 58 14.48 -1.34 -15.30
CA PHE A 58 14.16 -0.58 -14.11
C PHE A 58 13.60 -1.45 -12.98
N ILE A 59 12.60 -2.28 -13.27
CA ILE A 59 11.98 -3.18 -12.26
C ILE A 59 13.02 -4.15 -11.72
N SER A 60 13.86 -4.75 -12.56
CA SER A 60 14.85 -5.75 -12.16
C SER A 60 15.89 -5.23 -11.17
N ARG A 61 16.17 -3.93 -11.18
CA ARG A 61 17.07 -3.31 -10.19
C ARG A 61 16.41 -3.13 -8.82
N LEU A 62 15.08 -3.00 -8.79
CA LEU A 62 14.36 -2.60 -7.58
C LEU A 62 13.57 -3.73 -6.93
N ILE A 63 13.09 -4.67 -7.73
CA ILE A 63 12.09 -5.65 -7.28
C ILE A 63 12.52 -7.07 -7.67
N THR A 64 12.58 -7.92 -6.68
CA THR A 64 12.87 -9.34 -6.86
C THR A 64 11.94 -10.21 -6.01
N CYS A 65 11.94 -11.52 -6.28
CA CYS A 65 11.40 -12.56 -5.40
C CYS A 65 12.40 -13.71 -5.21
N GLU A 66 13.67 -13.50 -5.58
CA GLU A 66 14.72 -14.49 -5.44
C GLU A 66 15.01 -14.80 -3.97
N ILE A 67 15.33 -16.06 -3.69
CA ILE A 67 15.92 -16.46 -2.41
C ILE A 67 17.43 -16.37 -2.56
N PRO A 68 18.12 -15.40 -1.94
CA PRO A 68 19.57 -15.25 -2.08
C PRO A 68 20.31 -16.53 -1.65
N SER A 69 21.45 -16.85 -2.30
CA SER A 69 22.28 -17.92 -1.79
C SER A 69 22.93 -17.53 -0.47
N ALA A 70 23.11 -18.52 0.44
CA ALA A 70 23.74 -18.26 1.72
C ALA A 70 25.18 -17.74 1.59
N GLU A 71 25.87 -18.17 0.53
CA GLU A 71 27.25 -17.74 0.22
C GLU A 71 27.34 -16.26 -0.16
N LYS A 72 26.33 -15.75 -0.89
CA LYS A 72 26.30 -14.34 -1.31
C LYS A 72 25.85 -13.41 -0.19
N ASN A 73 24.78 -13.76 0.52
CA ASN A 73 24.24 -12.95 1.60
C ASN A 73 23.34 -13.77 2.52
N ALA A 74 23.95 -14.38 3.55
CA ALA A 74 23.24 -15.21 4.52
C ALA A 74 22.17 -14.42 5.30
N THR A 75 22.45 -13.17 5.65
CA THR A 75 21.54 -12.31 6.41
C THR A 75 20.29 -11.99 5.57
N LEU A 76 20.46 -11.53 4.33
CA LEU A 76 19.32 -11.25 3.46
C LEU A 76 18.50 -12.51 3.20
N ARG A 77 19.17 -13.66 2.99
CA ARG A 77 18.48 -14.95 2.83
C ARG A 77 17.58 -15.26 4.02
N GLN A 78 18.10 -15.10 5.24
CA GLN A 78 17.32 -15.38 6.44
C GLN A 78 16.13 -14.44 6.55
N LEU A 79 16.32 -13.14 6.34
CA LEU A 79 15.23 -12.16 6.36
C LEU A 79 14.15 -12.47 5.30
N VAL A 80 14.53 -12.90 4.10
CA VAL A 80 13.57 -13.28 3.05
C VAL A 80 12.76 -14.51 3.46
N LEU A 81 13.41 -15.51 4.04
CA LEU A 81 12.71 -16.72 4.51
C LEU A 81 11.77 -16.42 5.69
N ASP A 82 12.18 -15.55 6.60
CA ASP A 82 11.40 -15.21 7.80
C ASP A 82 10.21 -14.31 7.48
N PHE A 83 10.38 -13.31 6.59
CA PHE A 83 9.40 -12.26 6.41
C PHE A 83 8.71 -12.24 5.05
N GLN A 84 9.33 -12.77 3.99
CA GLN A 84 8.77 -12.73 2.64
C GLN A 84 8.16 -14.06 2.17
N GLN A 85 8.40 -15.15 2.90
CA GLN A 85 7.91 -16.45 2.52
C GLN A 85 6.49 -16.69 3.06
N HIS A 86 5.55 -16.97 2.17
CA HIS A 86 4.22 -17.45 2.52
C HIS A 86 4.24 -18.98 2.67
N LEU A 87 4.70 -19.46 3.83
CA LEU A 87 4.93 -20.88 4.11
C LEU A 87 3.68 -21.74 3.87
N SER A 88 2.56 -21.34 4.51
CA SER A 88 1.29 -22.06 4.41
C SER A 88 0.12 -21.07 4.47
N CYS A 89 -1.01 -21.48 3.89
CA CYS A 89 -2.24 -20.74 4.02
C CYS A 89 -2.92 -21.04 5.35
N THR A 90 -3.21 -20.01 6.10
CA THR A 90 -4.09 -20.06 7.28
C THR A 90 -5.55 -19.87 6.85
N PRO A 91 -6.55 -20.18 7.70
CA PRO A 91 -7.95 -19.91 7.38
C PRO A 91 -8.22 -18.47 6.91
N SER A 92 -7.49 -17.50 7.44
CA SER A 92 -7.60 -16.08 7.05
C SER A 92 -7.06 -15.79 5.63
N CYS A 93 -6.24 -16.68 5.06
CA CYS A 93 -5.72 -16.55 3.69
C CYS A 93 -6.72 -16.99 2.64
N PHE A 94 -7.70 -17.82 2.99
CA PHE A 94 -8.60 -18.39 2.01
C PHE A 94 -9.76 -17.46 1.64
N GLN A 95 -10.09 -17.48 0.36
CA GLN A 95 -11.32 -16.93 -0.17
C GLN A 95 -11.96 -17.94 -1.15
N PHE A 96 -13.27 -17.98 -1.15
CA PHE A 96 -14.01 -18.84 -2.07
C PHE A 96 -14.08 -18.18 -3.46
N LYS A 97 -13.58 -18.86 -4.47
CA LYS A 97 -13.65 -18.45 -5.86
C LYS A 97 -14.65 -19.32 -6.61
N ARG A 98 -15.77 -18.72 -7.04
CA ARG A 98 -16.78 -19.41 -7.85
C ARG A 98 -16.22 -19.74 -9.23
N GLY A 99 -16.45 -20.99 -9.68
CA GLY A 99 -16.15 -21.43 -11.03
C GLY A 99 -17.16 -20.91 -12.06
N LYS A 100 -16.76 -20.84 -13.34
CA LYS A 100 -17.63 -20.39 -14.44
C LYS A 100 -18.84 -21.29 -14.71
N LYS A 101 -18.74 -22.59 -14.38
CA LYS A 101 -19.76 -23.62 -14.64
C LYS A 101 -20.50 -24.08 -13.38
N GLY A 102 -20.52 -23.28 -12.34
CA GLY A 102 -20.98 -23.70 -11.02
C GLY A 102 -19.84 -24.36 -10.23
N GLY A 103 -20.03 -24.54 -8.91
CA GLY A 103 -18.98 -24.98 -8.01
C GLY A 103 -18.00 -23.83 -7.67
N GLY A 104 -16.92 -24.16 -7.00
CA GLY A 104 -15.88 -23.21 -6.63
C GLY A 104 -14.81 -23.86 -5.78
N GLN A 105 -13.72 -23.16 -5.58
CA GLN A 105 -12.59 -23.63 -4.78
C GLN A 105 -12.10 -22.56 -3.81
N LEU A 106 -11.55 -23.01 -2.70
CA LEU A 106 -10.81 -22.12 -1.80
C LEU A 106 -9.46 -21.83 -2.41
N VAL A 107 -9.14 -20.55 -2.54
CA VAL A 107 -7.87 -20.08 -3.08
C VAL A 107 -7.24 -19.09 -2.11
N CYS A 108 -5.92 -19.00 -2.11
CA CYS A 108 -5.22 -17.99 -1.35
C CYS A 108 -5.60 -16.59 -1.85
N ARG A 109 -6.10 -15.73 -0.97
CA ARG A 109 -6.48 -14.35 -1.32
C ARG A 109 -5.29 -13.50 -1.76
N TYR A 110 -4.08 -13.86 -1.34
CA TYR A 110 -2.85 -13.20 -1.73
C TYR A 110 -2.25 -13.75 -3.04
N GLY A 111 -2.85 -14.81 -3.61
CA GLY A 111 -2.45 -15.39 -4.88
C GLY A 111 -1.25 -16.33 -4.81
N PHE A 112 -0.97 -16.91 -3.65
CA PHE A 112 0.08 -17.93 -3.50
C PHE A 112 -0.46 -19.35 -3.69
N PRO A 113 0.37 -20.29 -4.20
CA PRO A 113 1.65 -20.03 -4.86
C PRO A 113 1.48 -19.23 -6.15
N ARG A 114 2.49 -18.46 -6.52
CA ARG A 114 2.52 -17.74 -7.80
C ARG A 114 2.88 -18.71 -8.92
N GLN A 115 2.62 -18.32 -10.15
CA GLN A 115 3.05 -19.11 -11.31
C GLN A 115 4.56 -18.97 -11.50
N ALA A 116 5.27 -20.09 -11.62
CA ALA A 116 6.67 -20.09 -12.00
C ALA A 116 6.80 -19.63 -13.46
N GLN A 117 7.77 -18.78 -13.74
CA GLN A 117 8.10 -18.30 -15.08
C GLN A 117 9.56 -17.86 -15.17
N SER A 118 10.15 -18.05 -16.35
CA SER A 118 11.57 -17.78 -16.57
C SER A 118 11.87 -16.34 -17.04
N SER A 119 10.85 -15.62 -17.48
CA SER A 119 11.00 -14.28 -18.05
C SER A 119 9.95 -13.31 -17.54
N TYR A 120 10.21 -12.02 -17.71
CA TYR A 120 9.22 -10.97 -17.49
C TYR A 120 8.06 -11.13 -18.46
N SER A 121 6.84 -10.82 -18.00
CA SER A 121 5.69 -10.66 -18.86
C SER A 121 4.95 -9.39 -18.50
N PHE A 122 4.47 -8.69 -19.51
CA PHE A 122 3.67 -7.47 -19.37
C PHE A 122 2.26 -7.71 -19.89
N ASN A 123 1.28 -7.13 -19.23
CA ASN A 123 -0.09 -7.08 -19.74
C ASN A 123 -0.31 -5.74 -20.41
N SER A 124 -0.96 -5.71 -21.56
CA SER A 124 -1.29 -4.45 -22.22
C SER A 124 -2.28 -3.65 -21.36
N ILE A 125 -2.20 -2.32 -21.49
CA ILE A 125 -3.10 -1.39 -20.78
C ILE A 125 -4.56 -1.73 -21.11
N GLU A 126 -4.84 -2.08 -22.37
CA GLU A 126 -6.17 -2.47 -22.83
C GLU A 126 -6.68 -3.75 -22.15
N GLU A 127 -5.82 -4.75 -21.97
CA GLU A 127 -6.17 -5.97 -21.23
C GLU A 127 -6.47 -5.71 -19.77
N ILE A 128 -5.71 -4.81 -19.14
CA ILE A 128 -5.92 -4.37 -17.76
C ILE A 128 -7.26 -3.66 -17.65
N ILE A 129 -7.58 -2.74 -18.57
CA ILE A 129 -8.85 -2.02 -18.61
C ILE A 129 -10.03 -2.99 -18.87
N LYS A 130 -9.91 -3.90 -19.84
CA LYS A 130 -10.93 -4.92 -20.12
C LYS A 130 -11.19 -5.83 -18.91
N ALA A 131 -10.14 -6.19 -18.17
CA ALA A 131 -10.30 -6.98 -16.95
C ALA A 131 -11.05 -6.24 -15.84
N ARG A 132 -10.94 -4.91 -15.78
CA ARG A 132 -11.63 -4.05 -14.81
C ARG A 132 -13.15 -4.07 -14.95
N HIS A 133 -13.62 -4.00 -16.19
CA HIS A 133 -15.06 -3.92 -16.48
C HIS A 133 -15.78 -5.27 -16.29
N ARG A 134 -15.06 -6.36 -16.08
CA ARG A 134 -15.64 -7.66 -15.78
C ARG A 134 -15.97 -7.77 -14.29
N ARG A 135 -17.26 -7.76 -13.97
CA ARG A 135 -17.76 -7.93 -12.60
C ARG A 135 -17.16 -9.20 -11.95
N GLY A 136 -16.43 -9.04 -10.83
CA GLY A 136 -15.79 -10.14 -10.12
C GLY A 136 -14.44 -10.62 -10.68
N ALA A 137 -13.90 -9.98 -11.73
CA ALA A 137 -12.54 -10.28 -12.18
C ALA A 137 -11.52 -9.61 -11.26
N ARG A 138 -10.44 -10.33 -10.94
CA ARG A 138 -9.29 -9.71 -10.27
C ARG A 138 -8.61 -8.76 -11.27
N PRO A 139 -8.15 -7.58 -10.83
CA PRO A 139 -7.34 -6.72 -11.67
C PRO A 139 -6.10 -7.50 -12.13
N LYS A 140 -5.79 -7.46 -13.42
CA LYS A 140 -4.55 -7.99 -13.94
C LYS A 140 -3.40 -7.12 -13.45
N LYS A 141 -2.30 -7.73 -13.05
CA LYS A 141 -1.06 -7.01 -12.75
C LYS A 141 -0.47 -6.46 -14.03
N LEU A 142 0.16 -5.30 -13.95
CA LEU A 142 0.84 -4.69 -15.10
C LEU A 142 1.96 -5.59 -15.62
N TYR A 143 2.69 -6.21 -14.70
CA TYR A 143 3.83 -7.06 -15.02
C TYR A 143 3.90 -8.26 -14.08
N GLN A 144 4.66 -9.26 -14.50
CA GLN A 144 5.10 -10.37 -13.65
C GLN A 144 6.62 -10.51 -13.81
N ILE A 145 7.31 -10.76 -12.72
CA ILE A 145 8.76 -10.96 -12.71
C ILE A 145 9.10 -12.44 -12.82
N PRO A 146 10.31 -12.80 -13.29
CA PRO A 146 10.80 -14.17 -13.26
C PRO A 146 10.65 -14.73 -11.84
N THR A 147 10.20 -15.98 -11.75
CA THR A 147 9.92 -16.64 -10.48
C THR A 147 10.29 -18.12 -10.63
N ALA A 148 11.33 -18.55 -9.93
CA ALA A 148 11.73 -19.95 -9.95
C ALA A 148 10.69 -20.84 -9.21
N PRO A 149 10.64 -22.15 -9.50
CA PRO A 149 9.67 -23.06 -8.86
C PRO A 149 9.72 -23.05 -7.33
N ASN A 150 10.90 -22.89 -6.74
CA ASN A 150 11.11 -22.81 -5.29
C ASN A 150 10.79 -21.43 -4.70
N GLU A 151 10.54 -20.41 -5.53
CA GLU A 151 10.28 -19.01 -5.14
C GLU A 151 8.80 -18.61 -5.32
N THR A 152 7.97 -19.51 -5.78
CA THR A 152 6.54 -19.28 -6.04
C THR A 152 5.76 -18.80 -4.81
N ARG A 153 6.34 -18.94 -3.61
CA ARG A 153 5.77 -18.52 -2.35
C ARG A 153 6.49 -17.31 -1.73
N ILE A 154 7.44 -16.70 -2.43
CA ILE A 154 8.14 -15.50 -1.97
C ILE A 154 7.39 -14.25 -2.43
N ASN A 155 7.14 -13.32 -1.52
CA ASN A 155 6.59 -12.01 -1.88
C ASN A 155 7.65 -11.13 -2.55
N HIS A 156 7.22 -10.16 -3.36
CA HIS A 156 8.15 -9.22 -4.00
C HIS A 156 8.77 -8.31 -2.95
N TYR A 157 10.06 -8.09 -3.05
CA TYR A 157 10.79 -7.22 -2.12
C TYR A 157 11.92 -6.47 -2.83
N ASN A 158 12.43 -5.45 -2.17
CA ASN A 158 13.66 -4.76 -2.54
C ASN A 158 14.77 -5.19 -1.56
N PRO A 159 15.94 -5.66 -2.04
CA PRO A 159 17.01 -6.15 -1.16
C PRO A 159 17.53 -5.12 -0.17
N VAL A 160 17.70 -3.86 -0.59
CA VAL A 160 18.19 -2.78 0.26
C VAL A 160 17.16 -2.47 1.35
N LEU A 161 15.90 -2.30 0.95
CA LEU A 161 14.82 -2.06 1.91
C LEU A 161 14.63 -3.23 2.88
N MET A 162 14.79 -4.48 2.41
CA MET A 162 14.67 -5.68 3.25
C MET A 162 15.72 -5.70 4.37
N MET A 163 16.96 -5.38 4.04
CA MET A 163 18.06 -5.29 5.00
C MET A 163 17.87 -4.17 6.03
N PHE A 164 17.20 -3.10 5.62
CA PHE A 164 16.91 -1.96 6.48
C PHE A 164 15.65 -2.17 7.35
N TRP A 165 14.58 -2.67 6.73
CA TRP A 165 13.25 -2.75 7.36
C TRP A 165 13.07 -3.97 8.27
N CYS A 166 13.73 -5.09 7.95
CA CYS A 166 13.66 -6.35 8.67
C CYS A 166 12.23 -6.82 9.01
N ALA A 167 11.29 -6.60 8.09
CA ALA A 167 9.89 -7.00 8.22
C ALA A 167 9.26 -7.28 6.84
N ASN A 168 8.03 -7.77 6.81
CA ASN A 168 7.32 -8.05 5.55
C ASN A 168 7.19 -6.77 4.69
N ILE A 169 7.46 -6.92 3.40
CA ILE A 169 7.37 -5.87 2.38
C ILE A 169 6.47 -6.37 1.24
N ASP A 170 5.60 -5.52 0.72
CA ASP A 170 4.94 -5.67 -0.57
C ASP A 170 5.29 -4.47 -1.44
N ILE A 171 6.12 -4.68 -2.45
CA ILE A 171 6.59 -3.62 -3.35
C ILE A 171 6.08 -3.88 -4.76
N GLN A 172 5.60 -2.84 -5.42
CA GLN A 172 5.08 -2.92 -6.77
C GLN A 172 5.48 -1.66 -7.56
N PHE A 173 5.89 -1.85 -8.82
CA PHE A 173 6.02 -0.76 -9.77
C PHE A 173 4.64 -0.35 -10.26
N ILE A 174 4.36 0.94 -10.19
CA ILE A 174 3.10 1.55 -10.64
C ILE A 174 3.41 2.30 -11.92
N GLY A 175 3.09 1.71 -13.08
CA GLY A 175 3.05 2.46 -14.33
C GLY A 175 1.91 3.48 -14.30
N GLU A 176 2.01 4.58 -15.08
CA GLU A 176 0.96 5.63 -15.11
C GLU A 176 -0.44 5.11 -15.46
N SER A 177 -0.52 4.01 -16.18
CA SER A 177 -1.79 3.36 -16.52
C SER A 177 -2.46 2.61 -15.38
N SER A 178 -1.83 2.47 -14.23
CA SER A 178 -2.37 1.69 -13.11
C SER A 178 -3.17 2.56 -12.12
N GLN A 179 -4.14 3.34 -12.61
CA GLN A 179 -5.11 4.10 -11.80
C GLN A 179 -5.72 3.31 -10.63
N HIS A 180 -5.64 1.96 -10.66
CA HIS A 180 -6.13 1.12 -9.56
C HIS A 180 -5.20 1.08 -8.36
N LEU A 181 -3.89 0.98 -8.59
CA LEU A 181 -2.94 1.03 -7.48
C LEU A 181 -2.89 2.43 -6.92
N ASP A 182 -3.00 3.46 -7.77
CA ASP A 182 -3.20 4.83 -7.33
C ASP A 182 -4.50 4.98 -6.53
N GLY A 183 -5.61 4.42 -7.01
CA GLY A 183 -6.88 4.41 -6.29
C GLY A 183 -6.82 3.61 -4.98
N TYR A 184 -6.07 2.51 -4.96
CA TYR A 184 -5.84 1.72 -3.75
C TYR A 184 -5.02 2.52 -2.73
N VAL A 185 -3.86 3.01 -3.11
CA VAL A 185 -2.99 3.82 -2.25
C VAL A 185 -3.71 5.10 -1.83
N THR A 186 -4.35 5.80 -2.77
CA THR A 186 -5.16 6.98 -2.48
C THR A 186 -6.30 6.66 -1.53
N GLY A 187 -6.99 5.52 -1.72
CA GLY A 187 -8.05 5.06 -0.81
C GLY A 187 -7.56 4.83 0.62
N TYR A 188 -6.31 4.40 0.81
CA TYR A 188 -5.70 4.29 2.14
C TYR A 188 -5.18 5.64 2.65
N THR A 189 -4.62 6.47 1.78
CA THR A 189 -4.10 7.79 2.16
C THR A 189 -5.21 8.80 2.45
N THR A 190 -6.36 8.66 1.79
CA THR A 190 -7.55 9.51 1.98
C THR A 190 -8.63 8.91 2.86
N LYS A 191 -8.38 7.72 3.43
CA LYS A 191 -9.29 7.17 4.44
C LYS A 191 -9.37 8.17 5.60
N GLY A 192 -10.33 9.08 5.49
CA GLY A 192 -10.75 9.91 6.62
C GLY A 192 -11.07 8.99 7.79
N GLU A 193 -10.92 9.50 8.98
CA GLU A 193 -11.43 8.82 10.17
C GLU A 193 -12.83 8.31 9.89
N LYS A 194 -13.07 7.05 10.22
CA LYS A 194 -14.31 6.37 9.89
C LYS A 194 -15.52 7.20 10.38
N LYS A 195 -16.65 6.96 9.75
CA LYS A 195 -18.00 7.54 9.98
C LYS A 195 -18.42 7.73 11.45
N GLU A 196 -17.75 7.04 12.35
CA GLU A 196 -17.88 7.08 13.81
C GLU A 196 -17.67 8.48 14.40
N THR A 197 -16.83 9.31 13.77
CA THR A 197 -16.60 10.71 14.23
C THR A 197 -17.82 11.59 14.00
N LYS A 198 -18.59 11.38 12.92
CA LYS A 198 -19.82 12.14 12.68
C LYS A 198 -20.91 11.78 13.67
N ASP A 199 -21.10 10.49 13.94
CA ASP A 199 -22.08 9.99 14.90
C ASP A 199 -21.71 10.43 16.32
N LEU A 200 -20.40 10.51 16.62
CA LEU A 200 -19.89 11.05 17.87
C LEU A 200 -20.21 12.55 18.02
N PHE A 201 -19.95 13.36 16.99
CA PHE A 201 -20.30 14.79 17.03
C PHE A 201 -21.81 15.05 17.08
N GLU A 202 -22.62 14.23 16.43
CA GLU A 202 -24.09 14.33 16.52
C GLU A 202 -24.61 13.92 17.91
N CYS A 203 -24.01 12.90 18.52
CA CYS A 203 -24.31 12.51 19.88
C CYS A 203 -23.94 13.62 20.88
N ILE A 204 -22.77 14.25 20.69
CA ILE A 204 -22.32 15.39 21.50
C ILE A 204 -23.26 16.57 21.35
N ARG A 205 -23.67 16.92 20.13
CA ARG A 205 -24.55 18.05 19.87
C ARG A 205 -25.92 17.86 20.50
N ARG A 206 -26.42 16.63 20.52
CA ARG A 206 -27.69 16.27 21.16
C ARG A 206 -27.64 16.34 22.69
N ASP A 207 -26.49 15.96 23.27
CA ASP A 207 -26.28 15.94 24.72
C ASP A 207 -25.76 17.28 25.29
N SER A 208 -25.28 18.19 24.43
CA SER A 208 -24.68 19.47 24.86
C SER A 208 -25.68 20.43 25.49
N GLU A 209 -26.96 20.31 25.17
CA GLU A 209 -28.00 21.17 25.73
C GLU A 209 -28.36 20.84 27.20
N THR A 210 -27.91 19.70 27.70
CA THR A 210 -28.36 19.18 29.03
C THR A 210 -27.20 18.73 29.94
N SER A 211 -25.95 18.76 29.53
CA SER A 211 -24.84 18.12 30.26
C SER A 211 -23.71 19.05 30.62
N ASN A 212 -23.16 18.87 31.83
CA ASN A 212 -21.92 19.53 32.28
C ASN A 212 -20.75 19.21 31.33
N PRO A 213 -19.90 20.20 30.92
CA PRO A 213 -18.76 20.01 30.00
C PRO A 213 -17.82 18.85 30.38
N HIS A 214 -17.58 18.63 31.67
CA HIS A 214 -16.77 17.51 32.14
C HIS A 214 -17.42 16.13 31.91
N SER A 215 -18.74 16.03 32.04
CA SER A 215 -19.45 14.79 31.75
C SER A 215 -19.49 14.49 30.27
N LEU A 216 -19.56 15.53 29.44
CA LEU A 216 -19.50 15.47 27.99
C LEU A 216 -18.13 14.98 27.51
N LEU A 217 -17.05 15.55 28.04
CA LEU A 217 -15.67 15.12 27.77
C LEU A 217 -15.43 13.66 28.17
N ARG A 218 -15.96 13.24 29.33
CA ARG A 218 -15.90 11.84 29.78
C ARG A 218 -16.65 10.88 28.86
N LYS A 219 -17.86 11.24 28.43
CA LYS A 219 -18.65 10.46 27.48
C LYS A 219 -17.93 10.38 26.13
N LEU A 220 -17.36 11.48 25.66
CA LEU A 220 -16.54 11.56 24.46
C LEU A 220 -15.34 10.61 24.51
N ALA A 221 -14.54 10.70 25.57
CA ALA A 221 -13.39 9.85 25.75
C ALA A 221 -13.79 8.36 25.84
N TYR A 222 -14.88 8.06 26.58
CA TYR A 222 -15.38 6.71 26.72
C TYR A 222 -15.93 6.15 25.41
N GLN A 223 -16.66 6.93 24.63
CA GLN A 223 -17.25 6.48 23.36
C GLN A 223 -16.20 6.38 22.25
N SER A 224 -15.25 7.30 22.18
CA SER A 224 -14.12 7.20 21.25
C SER A 224 -13.22 5.99 21.51
N THR A 225 -13.05 5.60 22.78
CA THR A 225 -12.28 4.39 23.13
C THR A 225 -13.10 3.09 22.98
N ARG A 226 -14.41 3.15 23.05
CA ARG A 226 -15.28 1.97 22.93
C ARG A 226 -15.54 1.56 21.50
N ASP A 227 -15.73 2.51 20.61
CA ASP A 227 -16.12 2.27 19.22
C ASP A 227 -14.90 2.12 18.29
N ARG A 228 -13.72 2.57 18.72
CA ARG A 228 -12.45 2.38 18.06
C ARG A 228 -11.55 1.52 18.95
N GLN A 229 -11.26 0.31 18.51
CA GLN A 229 -10.18 -0.49 19.11
C GLN A 229 -8.84 0.16 18.72
N VAL A 230 -8.40 1.11 19.51
CA VAL A 230 -7.11 1.77 19.34
C VAL A 230 -6.05 0.87 19.95
N GLY A 231 -5.08 0.44 19.15
CA GLY A 231 -3.95 -0.35 19.63
C GLY A 231 -3.03 0.49 20.53
N MET A 232 -2.37 -0.14 21.47
CA MET A 232 -1.45 0.53 22.40
C MET A 232 -0.38 1.37 21.67
N TYR A 233 0.18 0.88 20.59
CA TYR A 233 1.18 1.59 19.77
C TYR A 233 0.62 2.86 19.13
N GLU A 234 -0.62 2.84 18.63
CA GLU A 234 -1.28 4.01 18.06
C GLU A 234 -1.49 5.09 19.12
N VAL A 235 -1.89 4.69 20.34
CA VAL A 235 -2.04 5.61 21.48
C VAL A 235 -0.70 6.24 21.86
N ILE A 236 0.37 5.45 21.89
CA ILE A 236 1.71 5.94 22.22
C ILE A 236 2.18 6.97 21.16
N ASP A 237 2.02 6.67 19.88
CA ASP A 237 2.44 7.59 18.82
C ASP A 237 1.63 8.89 18.84
N ASP A 238 0.32 8.81 19.11
CA ASP A 238 -0.55 10.00 19.25
C ASP A 238 -0.13 10.85 20.46
N LEU A 239 0.10 10.22 21.61
CA LEU A 239 0.54 10.90 22.83
C LEU A 239 1.93 11.53 22.71
N LEU A 240 2.84 10.91 21.96
CA LEU A 240 4.17 11.43 21.68
C LEU A 240 4.19 12.46 20.55
N GLY A 241 3.06 12.68 19.86
CA GLY A 241 2.97 13.58 18.73
C GLY A 241 3.75 13.10 17.51
N HIS A 242 3.93 11.79 17.35
CA HIS A 242 4.60 11.23 16.18
C HIS A 242 3.73 11.42 14.93
N PRO A 243 4.33 11.83 13.78
CA PRO A 243 3.55 12.03 12.57
C PRO A 243 3.04 10.70 12.02
N LEU A 244 1.74 10.62 11.73
CA LEU A 244 1.13 9.44 11.11
C LEU A 244 1.22 9.46 9.57
N HIS A 245 1.74 10.52 8.99
CA HIS A 245 1.99 10.65 7.56
C HIS A 245 3.12 11.63 7.28
N GLY A 246 3.73 11.54 6.12
CA GLY A 246 4.73 12.48 5.66
C GLY A 246 4.79 12.53 4.13
N ALA A 247 5.19 13.68 3.62
CA ALA A 247 5.36 13.93 2.19
C ALA A 247 6.54 14.85 1.94
N SER A 248 7.20 14.68 0.78
CA SER A 248 8.27 15.59 0.33
C SER A 248 7.73 16.88 -0.31
N THR A 249 6.43 16.91 -0.63
CA THR A 249 5.75 18.04 -1.27
C THR A 249 4.47 18.36 -0.53
N GLU A 250 3.96 19.57 -0.73
CA GLU A 250 2.67 19.97 -0.17
C GLU A 250 1.54 19.08 -0.71
N VAL A 251 0.69 18.60 0.18
CA VAL A 251 -0.51 17.84 -0.17
C VAL A 251 -1.68 18.81 -0.31
N LYS A 252 -2.21 18.93 -1.54
CA LYS A 252 -3.41 19.74 -1.80
C LYS A 252 -4.66 18.87 -1.81
N TRP A 253 -5.61 19.21 -0.97
CA TRP A 253 -6.89 18.55 -0.91
C TRP A 253 -7.85 19.11 -1.96
N LEU A 254 -8.30 18.25 -2.87
CA LEU A 254 -9.33 18.60 -3.84
C LEU A 254 -10.69 18.14 -3.33
N GLY A 255 -11.60 19.06 -3.08
CA GLY A 255 -12.99 18.76 -2.73
C GLY A 255 -13.71 18.13 -3.93
N VAL A 256 -13.88 16.83 -3.94
CA VAL A 256 -14.67 16.10 -4.95
C VAL A 256 -16.13 15.98 -4.49
N GLY A 257 -16.84 17.09 -4.41
CA GLY A 257 -18.29 17.11 -4.23
C GLY A 257 -19.06 16.59 -5.47
N PRO A 258 -20.36 16.30 -5.35
CA PRO A 258 -21.20 15.96 -6.51
C PRO A 258 -21.09 17.03 -7.60
N LYS A 259 -21.19 16.62 -8.87
CA LYS A 259 -20.94 17.49 -10.03
C LYS A 259 -21.70 18.82 -10.00
N GLU A 260 -22.89 18.82 -9.45
CA GLU A 260 -23.82 19.97 -9.35
C GLU A 260 -23.39 21.00 -8.30
N GLY A 261 -22.50 20.66 -7.36
CA GLY A 261 -21.99 21.53 -6.32
C GLY A 261 -20.52 21.98 -6.46
N ARG A 262 -19.85 21.57 -7.55
CA ARG A 262 -18.41 21.89 -7.74
C ARG A 262 -18.24 23.36 -8.12
N LYS A 263 -17.83 24.19 -7.18
CA LYS A 263 -17.32 25.53 -7.50
C LYS A 263 -16.03 25.38 -8.30
N LYS A 264 -16.06 25.62 -9.61
CA LYS A 264 -14.86 25.79 -10.43
C LYS A 264 -14.15 27.08 -9.96
N LYS A 265 -13.14 26.97 -9.10
CA LYS A 265 -12.15 28.04 -8.95
C LYS A 265 -11.14 27.86 -10.08
N LEU A 266 -11.20 28.68 -11.09
CA LEU A 266 -10.07 28.93 -11.98
C LEU A 266 -9.01 29.60 -11.11
N VAL A 267 -7.88 28.93 -10.92
CA VAL A 267 -6.68 29.56 -10.37
C VAL A 267 -5.98 30.17 -11.58
N ASN A 268 -5.97 31.50 -11.65
CA ASN A 268 -5.12 32.25 -12.58
C ASN A 268 -3.66 32.06 -12.19
#